data_5fa39d4d14cbbf397e7ee8d36575672f
#
_entry.id   5fa39d4d14cbbf397e7ee8d36575672f
#
_cell.length_a   1.000
_cell.length_b   1.000
_cell.length_c   1.000
_cell.angle_alpha   90.00
_cell.angle_beta   90.00
_cell.angle_gamma   90.00
#
_symmetry.space_group_name_H-M   'P 1'
#
loop_
_entity.id
_entity.type
_entity.pdbx_description
1 polymer ?
#
loop_
_entity_poly.entity_id
_entity_poly.type
_entity_poly.pdbx_seq_one_letter_code
_entity_poly.pdbx_strand_id
1 'polypeptide(L)'
;LTSLTLGAGLLEIASSAFSGATSLTSVTLPDSLTTIGREAFYGATSLASVTLPDSLTTIGSYAFYGATSLTSVTLPGSVTSIADRAFQDTGLTSITIPDTVVSIGNYAFEGAALTSLTLGSGVTTIGESAFWQTDITSLTIPDSVTSIGMQAFGDTPLKTLVIGNGLSGQSSVGGDAFLNVCQTLESVAIDSPGALGRTGSYRSTFTRRDGQLVYFDGYAGLHFGRFYDRTRNYGVTAYQCPKLETITLGDNVVTVGDFAFDAREDLSSLTSVTLGAGVTDIGTNVFAGASNLVSLTIPDSVARIGSGAFQGATRLTSLTLGAGLLEIASSAFIGATSLTSVTLPDSLTTIGSNAFYGATSLTSVTLPDSLTTIGSNAFYG
;
A
#
# COMPACT_ATOMS: atom_id res chain seq x y z
N LEU A 1 -14.99 -39.31 -8.65
CA LEU A 1 -15.57 -39.00 -7.34
C LEU A 1 -16.24 -37.65 -7.43
N THR A 2 -17.57 -37.60 -7.25
CA THR A 2 -18.35 -36.34 -7.36
C THR A 2 -18.74 -35.76 -6.01
N SER A 3 -18.94 -36.62 -4.99
CA SER A 3 -19.19 -36.20 -3.61
C SER A 3 -18.44 -37.09 -2.66
N LEU A 4 -18.11 -36.55 -1.49
CA LEU A 4 -17.35 -37.25 -0.45
C LEU A 4 -17.92 -36.89 0.91
N THR A 5 -18.21 -37.94 1.70
CA THR A 5 -18.53 -37.80 3.13
C THR A 5 -17.51 -38.55 3.92
N LEU A 6 -16.85 -37.88 4.84
CA LEU A 6 -15.80 -38.44 5.69
C LEU A 6 -16.39 -38.89 7.05
N GLY A 7 -15.84 -39.98 7.57
CA GLY A 7 -16.32 -40.54 8.87
C GLY A 7 -16.05 -39.61 10.05
N ALA A 8 -16.96 -39.62 11.04
CA ALA A 8 -16.95 -38.69 12.17
C ALA A 8 -15.72 -38.82 13.11
N GLY A 9 -14.89 -39.84 12.95
CA GLY A 9 -13.66 -40.02 13.74
C GLY A 9 -12.38 -39.58 13.03
N LEU A 10 -12.48 -39.04 11.79
CA LEU A 10 -11.31 -38.63 11.02
C LEU A 10 -10.68 -37.36 11.63
N LEU A 11 -9.39 -37.44 11.97
CA LEU A 11 -8.64 -36.31 12.54
C LEU A 11 -7.80 -35.58 11.51
N GLU A 12 -7.38 -36.25 10.44
CA GLU A 12 -6.47 -35.71 9.42
C GLU A 12 -6.84 -36.19 8.02
N ILE A 13 -6.81 -35.29 7.07
CA ILE A 13 -6.73 -35.58 5.65
C ILE A 13 -5.26 -35.46 5.27
N ALA A 14 -4.65 -36.60 4.92
CA ALA A 14 -3.22 -36.67 4.59
C ALA A 14 -2.88 -35.84 3.33
N SER A 15 -1.58 -35.59 3.15
CA SER A 15 -1.07 -34.88 1.96
C SER A 15 -1.53 -35.53 0.66
N SER A 16 -2.00 -34.71 -0.30
CA SER A 16 -2.44 -35.10 -1.63
C SER A 16 -3.60 -36.13 -1.68
N ALA A 17 -4.33 -36.34 -0.57
CA ALA A 17 -5.35 -37.41 -0.48
C ALA A 17 -6.43 -37.35 -1.57
N PHE A 18 -6.80 -36.13 -2.01
CA PHE A 18 -7.80 -35.87 -3.07
C PHE A 18 -7.23 -34.97 -4.16
N SER A 19 -5.89 -34.96 -4.32
CA SER A 19 -5.21 -34.18 -5.38
C SER A 19 -5.70 -34.63 -6.76
N GLY A 20 -6.05 -33.68 -7.62
CA GLY A 20 -6.57 -33.94 -8.95
C GLY A 20 -8.01 -34.49 -8.97
N ALA A 21 -8.76 -34.39 -7.89
CA ALA A 21 -10.17 -34.80 -7.84
C ALA A 21 -11.05 -33.79 -8.59
N THR A 22 -10.83 -33.60 -9.89
CA THR A 22 -11.43 -32.56 -10.73
C THR A 22 -12.97 -32.63 -10.81
N SER A 23 -13.57 -33.80 -10.59
CA SER A 23 -15.03 -33.99 -10.61
C SER A 23 -15.67 -33.88 -9.22
N LEU A 24 -14.90 -33.65 -8.15
CA LEU A 24 -15.42 -33.53 -6.78
C LEU A 24 -16.12 -32.18 -6.64
N THR A 25 -17.45 -32.23 -6.42
CA THR A 25 -18.27 -30.99 -6.32
C THR A 25 -18.52 -30.59 -4.87
N SER A 26 -18.51 -31.54 -3.94
CA SER A 26 -18.74 -31.28 -2.53
C SER A 26 -18.00 -32.26 -1.64
N VAL A 27 -17.61 -31.79 -0.48
CA VAL A 27 -17.02 -32.59 0.62
C VAL A 27 -17.64 -32.19 1.95
N THR A 28 -18.03 -33.19 2.73
CA THR A 28 -18.47 -33.01 4.11
C THR A 28 -17.35 -33.44 5.03
N LEU A 29 -16.79 -32.47 5.76
CA LEU A 29 -15.72 -32.68 6.74
C LEU A 29 -16.34 -32.91 8.13
N PRO A 30 -15.83 -33.87 8.93
CA PRO A 30 -16.35 -34.11 10.26
C PRO A 30 -15.84 -33.09 11.27
N ASP A 31 -16.61 -32.88 12.35
CA ASP A 31 -16.27 -31.97 13.44
C ASP A 31 -15.02 -32.40 14.24
N SER A 32 -14.52 -33.60 14.04
CA SER A 32 -13.28 -34.08 14.64
C SER A 32 -12.02 -33.69 13.88
N LEU A 33 -12.16 -33.17 12.62
CA LEU A 33 -11.03 -32.94 11.74
C LEU A 33 -10.19 -31.75 12.24
N THR A 34 -8.90 -32.00 12.48
CA THR A 34 -7.95 -30.98 12.93
C THR A 34 -6.98 -30.53 11.86
N THR A 35 -6.74 -31.36 10.84
CA THR A 35 -5.71 -31.11 9.84
C THR A 35 -6.17 -31.44 8.44
N ILE A 36 -5.99 -30.48 7.53
CA ILE A 36 -6.01 -30.68 6.06
C ILE A 36 -4.56 -30.60 5.59
N GLY A 37 -4.02 -31.72 5.09
CA GLY A 37 -2.63 -31.85 4.69
C GLY A 37 -2.28 -31.06 3.42
N ARG A 38 -0.99 -31.04 3.11
CA ARG A 38 -0.48 -30.39 1.89
C ARG A 38 -1.15 -30.96 0.64
N GLU A 39 -1.56 -30.10 -0.29
CA GLU A 39 -2.15 -30.51 -1.58
C GLU A 39 -3.41 -31.39 -1.46
N ALA A 40 -4.06 -31.43 -0.31
CA ALA A 40 -5.14 -32.39 -0.05
C ALA A 40 -6.27 -32.31 -1.08
N PHE A 41 -6.64 -31.13 -1.56
CA PHE A 41 -7.62 -30.88 -2.63
C PHE A 41 -7.03 -30.10 -3.80
N TYR A 42 -5.72 -30.28 -4.07
CA TYR A 42 -5.04 -29.63 -5.19
C TYR A 42 -5.74 -29.94 -6.52
N GLY A 43 -6.11 -28.90 -7.27
CA GLY A 43 -6.75 -29.05 -8.57
C GLY A 43 -8.17 -29.63 -8.52
N ALA A 44 -8.85 -29.57 -7.37
CA ALA A 44 -10.26 -29.95 -7.26
C ALA A 44 -11.16 -28.88 -7.91
N THR A 45 -11.07 -28.73 -9.23
CA THR A 45 -11.61 -27.61 -10.00
C THR A 45 -13.14 -27.50 -9.95
N SER A 46 -13.87 -28.58 -9.67
CA SER A 46 -15.33 -28.58 -9.54
C SER A 46 -15.83 -28.39 -8.10
N LEU A 47 -14.92 -28.33 -7.09
CA LEU A 47 -15.30 -28.18 -5.69
C LEU A 47 -15.91 -26.78 -5.47
N ALA A 48 -17.22 -26.73 -5.28
CA ALA A 48 -17.96 -25.47 -5.22
C ALA A 48 -18.00 -24.87 -3.81
N SER A 49 -18.01 -25.72 -2.78
CA SER A 49 -18.03 -25.28 -1.39
C SER A 49 -17.39 -26.32 -0.46
N VAL A 50 -16.83 -25.85 0.63
CA VAL A 50 -16.36 -26.66 1.75
C VAL A 50 -16.68 -25.94 3.06
N THR A 51 -17.24 -26.66 4.02
CA THR A 51 -17.43 -26.18 5.38
C THR A 51 -16.27 -26.70 6.22
N LEU A 52 -15.47 -25.80 6.74
CA LEU A 52 -14.35 -26.13 7.63
C LEU A 52 -14.85 -26.20 9.07
N PRO A 53 -14.59 -27.29 9.81
CA PRO A 53 -15.07 -27.44 11.19
C PRO A 53 -14.28 -26.56 12.16
N ASP A 54 -14.90 -26.21 13.28
CA ASP A 54 -14.28 -25.37 14.33
C ASP A 54 -13.07 -26.04 15.02
N SER A 55 -12.92 -27.35 14.89
CA SER A 55 -11.75 -28.10 15.36
C SER A 55 -10.51 -27.95 14.47
N LEU A 56 -10.67 -27.43 13.24
CA LEU A 56 -9.59 -27.38 12.25
C LEU A 56 -8.55 -26.33 12.64
N THR A 57 -7.33 -26.78 12.88
CA THR A 57 -6.19 -25.91 13.25
C THR A 57 -5.20 -25.69 12.12
N THR A 58 -5.16 -26.62 11.16
CA THR A 58 -4.13 -26.61 10.11
C THR A 58 -4.73 -26.80 8.72
N ILE A 59 -4.39 -25.86 7.83
CA ILE A 59 -4.63 -25.93 6.40
C ILE A 59 -3.25 -25.91 5.73
N GLY A 60 -2.85 -27.03 5.11
CA GLY A 60 -1.51 -27.20 4.53
C GLY A 60 -1.28 -26.40 3.27
N SER A 61 -0.02 -26.30 2.88
CA SER A 61 0.36 -25.61 1.65
C SER A 61 -0.30 -26.24 0.43
N TYR A 62 -0.78 -25.40 -0.51
CA TYR A 62 -1.49 -25.83 -1.72
C TYR A 62 -2.79 -26.62 -1.45
N ALA A 63 -3.35 -26.59 -0.24
CA ALA A 63 -4.48 -27.46 0.14
C ALA A 63 -5.67 -27.35 -0.83
N PHE A 64 -6.01 -26.15 -1.29
CA PHE A 64 -7.09 -25.86 -2.24
C PHE A 64 -6.59 -25.18 -3.51
N TYR A 65 -5.30 -25.33 -3.86
CA TYR A 65 -4.72 -24.73 -5.08
C TYR A 65 -5.54 -25.10 -6.32
N GLY A 66 -5.93 -24.11 -7.11
CA GLY A 66 -6.65 -24.32 -8.37
C GLY A 66 -8.08 -24.84 -8.20
N ALA A 67 -8.69 -24.74 -7.02
CA ALA A 67 -10.10 -25.03 -6.81
C ALA A 67 -10.95 -23.88 -7.36
N THR A 68 -11.00 -23.75 -8.68
CA THR A 68 -11.56 -22.59 -9.39
C THR A 68 -13.07 -22.40 -9.21
N SER A 69 -13.81 -23.45 -8.83
CA SER A 69 -15.23 -23.38 -8.50
C SER A 69 -15.50 -23.04 -7.04
N LEU A 70 -14.49 -23.02 -6.16
CA LEU A 70 -14.65 -22.74 -4.73
C LEU A 70 -14.85 -21.22 -4.54
N THR A 71 -16.10 -20.81 -4.40
CA THR A 71 -16.48 -19.39 -4.35
C THR A 71 -16.57 -18.82 -2.95
N SER A 72 -16.68 -19.68 -1.94
CA SER A 72 -16.75 -19.27 -0.54
C SER A 72 -16.13 -20.29 0.39
N VAL A 73 -15.46 -19.80 1.43
CA VAL A 73 -14.97 -20.57 2.56
C VAL A 73 -15.00 -19.70 3.81
N THR A 74 -15.40 -20.28 4.93
CA THR A 74 -15.29 -19.63 6.24
C THR A 74 -14.13 -20.27 6.98
N LEU A 75 -13.16 -19.47 7.38
CA LEU A 75 -12.03 -19.93 8.20
C LEU A 75 -12.45 -19.98 9.67
N PRO A 76 -12.30 -21.11 10.35
CA PRO A 76 -12.66 -21.19 11.77
C PRO A 76 -11.64 -20.45 12.65
N GLY A 77 -12.10 -19.99 13.81
CA GLY A 77 -11.28 -19.28 14.79
C GLY A 77 -10.18 -20.13 15.47
N SER A 78 -10.06 -21.39 15.14
CA SER A 78 -8.99 -22.30 15.56
C SER A 78 -7.75 -22.24 14.66
N VAL A 79 -7.88 -21.71 13.44
CA VAL A 79 -6.76 -21.57 12.50
C VAL A 79 -5.88 -20.39 12.93
N THR A 80 -4.57 -20.63 13.04
CA THR A 80 -3.59 -19.61 13.46
C THR A 80 -2.66 -19.14 12.33
N SER A 81 -2.66 -19.84 11.20
CA SER A 81 -1.89 -19.44 10.03
C SER A 81 -2.51 -19.95 8.73
N ILE A 82 -2.32 -19.20 7.64
CA ILE A 82 -2.66 -19.65 6.29
C ILE A 82 -1.35 -20.03 5.60
N ALA A 83 -1.24 -21.29 5.16
CA ALA A 83 -0.01 -21.79 4.57
C ALA A 83 0.22 -21.25 3.13
N ASP A 84 1.45 -21.43 2.64
CA ASP A 84 1.83 -21.01 1.28
C ASP A 84 0.91 -21.64 0.22
N ARG A 85 0.40 -20.80 -0.68
CA ARG A 85 -0.43 -21.22 -1.83
C ARG A 85 -1.73 -21.97 -1.45
N ALA A 86 -2.18 -21.87 -0.20
CA ALA A 86 -3.30 -22.67 0.30
C ALA A 86 -4.59 -22.47 -0.51
N PHE A 87 -4.85 -21.26 -0.99
CA PHE A 87 -6.02 -20.87 -1.79
C PHE A 87 -5.65 -20.17 -3.10
N GLN A 88 -4.43 -20.42 -3.61
CA GLN A 88 -3.99 -19.84 -4.88
C GLN A 88 -4.87 -20.30 -6.04
N ASP A 89 -5.20 -19.42 -6.98
CA ASP A 89 -6.03 -19.69 -8.17
C ASP A 89 -7.43 -20.28 -7.83
N THR A 90 -8.03 -19.85 -6.72
CA THR A 90 -9.41 -20.24 -6.33
C THR A 90 -10.44 -19.28 -6.88
N GLY A 91 -11.72 -19.72 -6.93
CA GLY A 91 -12.86 -18.87 -7.27
C GLY A 91 -13.39 -18.02 -6.11
N LEU A 92 -12.68 -17.96 -4.96
CA LEU A 92 -13.13 -17.22 -3.79
C LEU A 92 -13.35 -15.75 -4.12
N THR A 93 -14.57 -15.25 -3.85
CA THR A 93 -14.95 -13.85 -4.11
C THR A 93 -14.79 -12.96 -2.87
N SER A 94 -14.80 -13.56 -1.68
CA SER A 94 -14.58 -12.87 -0.42
C SER A 94 -13.91 -13.78 0.60
N ILE A 95 -13.12 -13.16 1.49
CA ILE A 95 -12.54 -13.86 2.64
C ILE A 95 -12.44 -12.94 3.85
N THR A 96 -12.78 -13.48 5.02
CA THR A 96 -12.46 -12.87 6.31
C THR A 96 -11.38 -13.72 6.98
N ILE A 97 -10.25 -13.11 7.28
CA ILE A 97 -9.16 -13.73 8.03
C ILE A 97 -9.45 -13.52 9.51
N PRO A 98 -9.60 -14.59 10.32
CA PRO A 98 -9.90 -14.47 11.75
C PRO A 98 -8.79 -13.77 12.54
N ASP A 99 -9.16 -13.19 13.69
CA ASP A 99 -8.20 -12.53 14.61
C ASP A 99 -7.17 -13.50 15.21
N THR A 100 -7.41 -14.78 15.15
CA THR A 100 -6.47 -15.82 15.60
C THR A 100 -5.33 -16.08 14.62
N VAL A 101 -5.49 -15.68 13.35
CA VAL A 101 -4.46 -15.86 12.32
C VAL A 101 -3.35 -14.85 12.52
N VAL A 102 -2.13 -15.33 12.72
CA VAL A 102 -0.92 -14.52 12.92
C VAL A 102 -0.18 -14.29 11.59
N SER A 103 -0.19 -15.28 10.70
CA SER A 103 0.56 -15.18 9.44
C SER A 103 -0.22 -15.67 8.23
N ILE A 104 -0.04 -14.97 7.11
CA ILE A 104 -0.53 -15.35 5.79
C ILE A 104 0.71 -15.69 4.95
N GLY A 105 0.77 -16.91 4.43
CA GLY A 105 1.90 -17.45 3.68
C GLY A 105 2.07 -16.83 2.29
N ASN A 106 3.17 -17.20 1.65
CA ASN A 106 3.49 -16.73 0.31
C ASN A 106 2.47 -17.26 -0.72
N TYR A 107 1.99 -16.37 -1.61
CA TYR A 107 1.05 -16.73 -2.67
C TYR A 107 -0.28 -17.29 -2.17
N ALA A 108 -0.64 -17.09 -0.90
CA ALA A 108 -1.74 -17.80 -0.25
C ALA A 108 -3.08 -17.64 -0.97
N PHE A 109 -3.35 -16.48 -1.56
CA PHE A 109 -4.56 -16.15 -2.33
C PHE A 109 -4.21 -15.55 -3.71
N GLU A 110 -2.99 -15.77 -4.22
CA GLU A 110 -2.59 -15.28 -5.54
C GLU A 110 -3.58 -15.73 -6.61
N GLY A 111 -4.03 -14.81 -7.47
CA GLY A 111 -4.95 -15.11 -8.57
C GLY A 111 -6.34 -15.59 -8.13
N ALA A 112 -6.68 -15.52 -6.85
CA ALA A 112 -8.05 -15.76 -6.38
C ALA A 112 -8.96 -14.61 -6.84
N ALA A 113 -10.25 -14.92 -7.13
CA ALA A 113 -11.22 -13.95 -7.62
C ALA A 113 -11.74 -13.00 -6.52
N LEU A 114 -10.92 -12.69 -5.50
CA LEU A 114 -11.30 -11.92 -4.34
C LEU A 114 -11.62 -10.47 -4.71
N THR A 115 -12.84 -10.04 -4.44
CA THR A 115 -13.28 -8.64 -4.52
C THR A 115 -13.36 -7.98 -3.13
N SER A 116 -13.42 -8.79 -2.06
CA SER A 116 -13.50 -8.34 -0.68
C SER A 116 -12.56 -9.14 0.23
N LEU A 117 -11.79 -8.40 1.03
CA LEU A 117 -10.84 -8.94 2.02
C LEU A 117 -11.01 -8.21 3.34
N THR A 118 -11.18 -8.97 4.42
CA THR A 118 -11.07 -8.46 5.79
C THR A 118 -9.90 -9.16 6.49
N LEU A 119 -8.94 -8.39 6.98
CA LEU A 119 -7.82 -8.90 7.78
C LEU A 119 -8.15 -8.78 9.26
N GLY A 120 -8.00 -9.89 9.99
CA GLY A 120 -8.16 -9.92 11.44
C GLY A 120 -7.05 -9.14 12.17
N SER A 121 -7.37 -8.66 13.36
CA SER A 121 -6.48 -7.85 14.21
C SER A 121 -5.27 -8.63 14.78
N GLY A 122 -5.21 -9.95 14.60
CA GLY A 122 -4.06 -10.77 14.97
C GLY A 122 -2.99 -10.92 13.90
N VAL A 123 -3.28 -10.52 12.65
CA VAL A 123 -2.33 -10.70 11.54
C VAL A 123 -1.11 -9.81 11.73
N THR A 124 0.07 -10.42 11.82
CA THR A 124 1.36 -9.72 11.95
C THR A 124 2.18 -9.74 10.68
N THR A 125 2.04 -10.79 9.85
CA THR A 125 2.83 -10.95 8.63
C THR A 125 1.96 -11.36 7.44
N ILE A 126 2.22 -10.71 6.31
CA ILE A 126 1.62 -11.02 5.01
C ILE A 126 2.75 -11.41 4.07
N GLY A 127 2.69 -12.61 3.51
CA GLY A 127 3.75 -13.20 2.67
C GLY A 127 3.90 -12.55 1.29
N GLU A 128 4.94 -12.99 0.58
CA GLU A 128 5.21 -12.60 -0.80
C GLU A 128 4.03 -12.96 -1.70
N SER A 129 3.58 -12.02 -2.54
CA SER A 129 2.49 -12.20 -3.51
C SER A 129 1.20 -12.78 -2.91
N ALA A 130 0.96 -12.63 -1.60
CA ALA A 130 -0.13 -13.31 -0.90
C ALA A 130 -1.50 -13.02 -1.51
N PHE A 131 -1.73 -11.83 -2.06
CA PHE A 131 -2.96 -11.38 -2.72
C PHE A 131 -2.70 -10.81 -4.12
N TRP A 132 -1.60 -11.23 -4.77
CA TRP A 132 -1.25 -10.76 -6.10
C TRP A 132 -2.33 -11.16 -7.12
N GLN A 133 -2.66 -10.21 -8.03
CA GLN A 133 -3.68 -10.41 -9.07
C GLN A 133 -5.07 -10.82 -8.52
N THR A 134 -5.45 -10.29 -7.36
CA THR A 134 -6.84 -10.35 -6.87
C THR A 134 -7.61 -9.10 -7.31
N ASP A 135 -8.95 -9.14 -7.25
CA ASP A 135 -9.83 -8.05 -7.67
C ASP A 135 -10.28 -7.14 -6.51
N ILE A 136 -9.52 -7.11 -5.40
CA ILE A 136 -9.87 -6.27 -4.23
C ILE A 136 -9.78 -4.78 -4.58
N THR A 137 -10.82 -4.03 -4.18
CA THR A 137 -10.91 -2.59 -4.46
C THR A 137 -10.74 -1.73 -3.21
N SER A 138 -10.87 -2.31 -2.03
CA SER A 138 -10.67 -1.63 -0.75
C SER A 138 -9.87 -2.51 0.18
N LEU A 139 -8.85 -1.94 0.84
CA LEU A 139 -7.98 -2.67 1.76
C LEU A 139 -7.71 -1.83 3.00
N THR A 140 -7.86 -2.46 4.16
CA THR A 140 -7.37 -1.95 5.43
C THR A 140 -6.33 -2.92 5.97
N ILE A 141 -5.10 -2.44 6.17
CA ILE A 141 -4.02 -3.14 6.85
C ILE A 141 -4.13 -2.77 8.33
N PRO A 142 -4.41 -3.73 9.23
CA PRO A 142 -4.55 -3.44 10.66
C PRO A 142 -3.22 -3.07 11.33
N ASP A 143 -3.30 -2.43 12.50
CA ASP A 143 -2.15 -2.00 13.30
C ASP A 143 -1.24 -3.15 13.75
N SER A 144 -1.75 -4.37 13.77
CA SER A 144 -0.98 -5.57 14.12
C SER A 144 0.04 -5.96 13.07
N VAL A 145 -0.15 -5.57 11.80
CA VAL A 145 0.73 -5.98 10.70
C VAL A 145 2.07 -5.26 10.79
N THR A 146 3.13 -6.04 10.99
CA THR A 146 4.50 -5.56 11.11
C THR A 146 5.35 -5.85 9.87
N SER A 147 4.87 -6.73 8.97
CA SER A 147 5.59 -7.07 7.74
C SER A 147 4.64 -7.41 6.60
N ILE A 148 4.93 -6.84 5.43
CA ILE A 148 4.26 -7.12 4.15
C ILE A 148 5.32 -7.57 3.16
N GLY A 149 5.15 -8.75 2.57
CA GLY A 149 6.06 -9.34 1.60
C GLY A 149 6.09 -8.61 0.25
N MET A 150 7.06 -8.97 -0.57
CA MET A 150 7.21 -8.46 -1.93
C MET A 150 5.93 -8.75 -2.74
N GLN A 151 5.43 -7.76 -3.47
CA GLN A 151 4.26 -7.87 -4.36
C GLN A 151 2.96 -8.37 -3.69
N ALA A 152 2.88 -8.31 -2.36
CA ALA A 152 1.77 -8.90 -1.61
C ALA A 152 0.38 -8.50 -2.12
N PHE A 153 0.22 -7.26 -2.59
CA PHE A 153 -1.01 -6.70 -3.17
C PHE A 153 -0.77 -6.14 -4.59
N GLY A 154 0.25 -6.64 -5.28
CA GLY A 154 0.55 -6.20 -6.64
C GLY A 154 -0.56 -6.58 -7.62
N ASP A 155 -0.71 -5.76 -8.67
CA ASP A 155 -1.72 -5.94 -9.74
C ASP A 155 -3.17 -6.07 -9.21
N THR A 156 -3.48 -5.40 -8.09
CA THR A 156 -4.85 -5.28 -7.55
C THR A 156 -5.47 -3.95 -7.96
N PRO A 157 -6.79 -3.89 -8.26
CA PRO A 157 -7.46 -2.65 -8.64
C PRO A 157 -7.90 -1.81 -7.42
N LEU A 158 -7.02 -1.65 -6.43
CA LEU A 158 -7.34 -0.90 -5.22
C LEU A 158 -7.71 0.54 -5.55
N LYS A 159 -8.82 1.01 -4.95
CA LYS A 159 -9.28 2.40 -4.95
C LYS A 159 -9.00 3.07 -3.61
N THR A 160 -9.19 2.33 -2.53
CA THR A 160 -8.95 2.82 -1.17
C THR A 160 -7.96 1.93 -0.44
N LEU A 161 -6.97 2.55 0.20
CA LEU A 161 -5.96 1.88 1.00
C LEU A 161 -5.79 2.59 2.33
N VAL A 162 -5.98 1.85 3.41
CA VAL A 162 -5.72 2.31 4.77
C VAL A 162 -4.60 1.45 5.36
N ILE A 163 -3.58 2.08 5.91
CA ILE A 163 -2.44 1.41 6.53
C ILE A 163 -2.33 1.86 7.98
N GLY A 164 -2.45 0.91 8.88
CA GLY A 164 -2.31 1.10 10.31
C GLY A 164 -0.86 1.30 10.76
N ASN A 165 -0.65 1.44 12.06
CA ASN A 165 0.61 1.90 12.65
C ASN A 165 1.66 0.82 12.91
N GLY A 166 1.42 -0.43 12.52
CA GLY A 166 2.33 -1.57 12.81
C GLY A 166 3.63 -1.60 12.00
N LEU A 167 3.65 -0.95 10.83
CA LEU A 167 4.79 -0.99 9.90
C LEU A 167 5.88 0.01 10.31
N SER A 168 6.71 -0.33 11.30
CA SER A 168 7.65 0.59 11.94
C SER A 168 9.10 0.55 11.42
N GLY A 169 9.45 -0.34 10.50
CA GLY A 169 10.82 -0.54 9.99
C GLY A 169 10.97 -0.32 8.49
N GLN A 170 12.18 0.08 8.05
CA GLN A 170 12.49 0.26 6.63
C GLN A 170 12.32 -1.03 5.80
N SER A 171 12.40 -2.20 6.43
CA SER A 171 12.23 -3.50 5.79
C SER A 171 10.86 -4.13 6.05
N SER A 172 9.94 -3.42 6.69
CA SER A 172 8.61 -3.94 7.03
C SER A 172 7.70 -4.11 5.80
N VAL A 173 7.98 -3.38 4.72
CA VAL A 173 7.25 -3.50 3.45
C VAL A 173 8.22 -3.95 2.37
N GLY A 174 7.95 -5.11 1.80
CA GLY A 174 8.72 -5.67 0.70
C GLY A 174 8.59 -4.82 -0.56
N GLY A 175 9.57 -4.96 -1.44
CA GLY A 175 9.53 -4.26 -2.70
C GLY A 175 8.28 -4.59 -3.48
N ASP A 176 7.73 -3.54 -4.08
CA ASP A 176 6.57 -3.68 -4.97
C ASP A 176 5.33 -4.29 -4.31
N ALA A 177 5.25 -4.22 -2.98
CA ALA A 177 4.12 -4.75 -2.23
C ALA A 177 2.77 -4.27 -2.81
N PHE A 178 2.74 -3.05 -3.36
CA PHE A 178 1.59 -2.41 -4.00
C PHE A 178 1.84 -2.09 -5.48
N LEU A 179 2.52 -2.98 -6.20
CA LEU A 179 2.82 -2.82 -7.62
C LEU A 179 1.53 -2.57 -8.44
N ASN A 180 1.55 -1.55 -9.33
CA ASN A 180 0.44 -1.17 -10.22
C ASN A 180 -0.85 -0.67 -9.55
N VAL A 181 -0.93 -0.61 -8.22
CA VAL A 181 -2.09 -0.10 -7.48
C VAL A 181 -2.40 1.36 -7.82
N CYS A 182 -1.38 2.17 -8.09
CA CYS A 182 -1.53 3.59 -8.41
C CYS A 182 -2.47 3.90 -9.59
N GLN A 183 -2.64 2.98 -10.53
CA GLN A 183 -3.53 3.21 -11.69
C GLN A 183 -5.00 3.35 -11.31
N THR A 184 -5.39 2.81 -10.16
CA THR A 184 -6.77 2.79 -9.69
C THR A 184 -6.98 3.51 -8.37
N LEU A 185 -5.91 3.80 -7.61
CA LEU A 185 -5.97 4.35 -6.27
C LEU A 185 -6.56 5.78 -6.28
N GLU A 186 -7.65 5.96 -5.53
CA GLU A 186 -8.39 7.21 -5.36
C GLU A 186 -8.06 7.86 -4.01
N SER A 187 -7.84 7.04 -2.97
CA SER A 187 -7.51 7.52 -1.64
C SER A 187 -6.50 6.64 -0.92
N VAL A 188 -5.62 7.25 -0.14
CA VAL A 188 -4.69 6.55 0.75
C VAL A 188 -4.67 7.23 2.12
N ALA A 189 -4.75 6.42 3.18
CA ALA A 189 -4.55 6.85 4.55
C ALA A 189 -3.44 6.00 5.19
N ILE A 190 -2.46 6.62 5.82
CA ILE A 190 -1.28 5.96 6.39
C ILE A 190 -1.06 6.51 7.78
N ASP A 191 -1.01 5.64 8.77
CA ASP A 191 -0.70 5.99 10.17
C ASP A 191 0.57 5.28 10.68
N SER A 192 1.37 4.74 9.78
CA SER A 192 2.57 4.00 10.12
C SER A 192 3.74 4.93 10.47
N PRO A 193 4.50 4.66 11.57
CA PRO A 193 5.70 5.40 11.92
C PRO A 193 6.89 5.10 11.00
N GLY A 194 6.76 4.16 10.07
CA GLY A 194 7.77 3.86 9.06
C GLY A 194 8.07 5.05 8.16
N ALA A 195 9.29 5.11 7.63
CA ALA A 195 9.65 6.14 6.66
C ALA A 195 8.85 5.97 5.37
N LEU A 196 8.06 6.98 5.02
CA LEU A 196 7.47 7.09 3.69
C LEU A 196 8.57 7.59 2.73
N GLY A 197 8.63 6.99 1.54
CA GLY A 197 9.60 7.38 0.53
C GLY A 197 10.68 6.34 0.28
N ARG A 198 11.68 6.72 -0.52
CA ARG A 198 12.74 5.80 -0.96
C ARG A 198 13.75 5.52 0.14
N THR A 199 13.85 4.27 0.54
CA THR A 199 14.86 3.81 1.50
C THR A 199 15.65 2.66 0.88
N GLY A 200 16.89 2.94 0.45
CA GLY A 200 17.76 1.94 -0.16
C GLY A 200 17.29 1.43 -1.54
N SER A 201 18.21 0.88 -2.31
CA SER A 201 17.89 0.19 -3.58
C SER A 201 18.23 -1.29 -3.47
N TYR A 202 17.36 -2.16 -3.96
CA TYR A 202 17.67 -3.57 -4.13
C TYR A 202 17.35 -3.99 -5.56
N ARG A 203 18.02 -5.05 -5.99
CA ARG A 203 17.78 -5.65 -7.29
C ARG A 203 17.12 -7.00 -7.08
N SER A 204 15.92 -7.18 -7.61
CA SER A 204 15.24 -8.46 -7.63
C SER A 204 14.93 -8.91 -9.05
N THR A 205 14.81 -10.22 -9.22
CA THR A 205 14.37 -10.84 -10.46
C THR A 205 13.20 -11.75 -10.15
N PHE A 206 12.14 -11.68 -10.93
CA PHE A 206 11.10 -12.70 -10.87
C PHE A 206 10.71 -13.15 -12.28
N THR A 207 10.16 -14.36 -12.37
CA THR A 207 9.66 -14.90 -13.63
C THR A 207 8.15 -14.68 -13.69
N ARG A 208 7.68 -13.94 -14.68
CA ARG A 208 6.26 -13.81 -14.95
C ARG A 208 5.61 -15.16 -15.27
N ARG A 209 4.30 -15.25 -15.12
CA ARG A 209 3.49 -16.43 -15.49
C ARG A 209 3.67 -16.84 -16.96
N ASP A 210 4.08 -15.92 -17.84
CA ASP A 210 4.43 -16.13 -19.24
C ASP A 210 5.88 -16.62 -19.45
N GLY A 211 6.62 -16.88 -18.37
CA GLY A 211 8.02 -17.35 -18.41
C GLY A 211 9.06 -16.24 -18.62
N GLN A 212 8.64 -14.96 -18.72
CA GLN A 212 9.56 -13.86 -18.92
C GLN A 212 10.23 -13.44 -17.60
N LEU A 213 11.57 -13.37 -17.62
CA LEU A 213 12.37 -12.82 -16.52
C LEU A 213 12.26 -11.29 -16.52
N VAL A 214 11.81 -10.73 -15.41
CA VAL A 214 11.73 -9.29 -15.23
C VAL A 214 12.71 -8.89 -14.13
N TYR A 215 13.52 -7.86 -14.42
CA TYR A 215 14.50 -7.31 -13.49
C TYR A 215 13.94 -6.01 -12.92
N PHE A 216 13.95 -5.90 -11.59
CA PHE A 216 13.58 -4.67 -10.89
C PHE A 216 14.76 -4.13 -10.11
N ASP A 217 15.04 -2.83 -10.30
CA ASP A 217 15.78 -2.07 -9.33
C ASP A 217 14.72 -1.36 -8.45
N GLY A 218 14.35 -1.97 -7.32
CA GLY A 218 13.33 -1.47 -6.41
C GLY A 218 13.92 -0.69 -5.24
N TYR A 219 13.05 -0.01 -4.51
CA TYR A 219 13.40 0.67 -3.25
C TYR A 219 12.58 0.04 -2.14
N ALA A 220 13.21 -0.24 -0.99
CA ALA A 220 12.50 -0.69 0.20
C ALA A 220 11.73 0.48 0.82
N GLY A 221 10.54 0.22 1.36
CA GLY A 221 9.68 1.21 1.99
C GLY A 221 8.34 1.39 1.28
N LEU A 222 7.43 2.11 1.91
CA LEU A 222 6.13 2.42 1.35
C LEU A 222 6.28 3.55 0.33
N HIS A 223 6.20 3.25 -0.95
CA HIS A 223 6.20 4.24 -2.00
C HIS A 223 5.21 3.88 -3.11
N PHE A 224 4.59 4.89 -3.70
CA PHE A 224 3.55 4.79 -4.71
C PHE A 224 4.04 5.33 -6.08
N GLY A 225 5.34 5.28 -6.37
CA GLY A 225 5.90 5.82 -7.61
C GLY A 225 7.08 5.03 -8.17
N ARG A 226 7.31 5.16 -9.43
CA ARG A 226 8.37 4.75 -10.36
C ARG A 226 9.07 3.41 -10.18
N PHE A 227 8.90 2.58 -11.20
CA PHE A 227 9.74 1.45 -11.56
C PHE A 227 10.70 1.80 -12.71
N TYR A 228 11.93 1.27 -12.67
CA TYR A 228 12.87 1.29 -13.78
C TYR A 228 12.90 -0.10 -14.43
N ASP A 229 12.21 -0.28 -15.56
CA ASP A 229 12.33 -1.50 -16.38
C ASP A 229 13.54 -1.36 -17.33
N ARG A 230 14.66 -2.04 -17.01
CA ARG A 230 15.85 -2.07 -17.85
C ARG A 230 15.73 -3.00 -19.06
N THR A 231 14.71 -3.84 -19.15
CA THR A 231 14.57 -4.83 -20.23
C THR A 231 13.99 -4.21 -21.50
N ARG A 232 13.27 -3.10 -21.35
CA ARG A 232 12.78 -2.31 -22.48
C ARG A 232 13.57 -1.01 -22.51
N ASN A 233 14.46 -0.89 -23.47
CA ASN A 233 15.27 0.30 -23.72
C ASN A 233 14.40 1.55 -24.08
N TYR A 234 13.18 1.62 -23.56
CA TYR A 234 12.21 2.69 -23.66
C TYR A 234 12.03 3.34 -22.29
N GLY A 235 12.05 4.67 -22.33
CA GLY A 235 12.03 5.53 -21.16
C GLY A 235 11.05 5.12 -20.09
N VAL A 236 11.44 5.44 -18.88
CA VAL A 236 10.72 5.31 -17.62
C VAL A 236 9.20 5.44 -17.81
N THR A 237 8.46 4.35 -17.75
CA THR A 237 7.03 4.43 -17.47
C THR A 237 6.90 4.78 -16.00
N ALA A 238 6.79 6.06 -15.69
CA ALA A 238 6.34 6.51 -14.39
C ALA A 238 4.93 5.92 -14.18
N TYR A 239 4.76 5.07 -13.17
CA TYR A 239 3.42 4.72 -12.74
C TYR A 239 2.86 5.95 -12.04
N GLN A 240 2.04 6.68 -12.76
CA GLN A 240 1.29 7.82 -12.28
C GLN A 240 0.16 7.30 -11.39
N CYS A 241 -0.18 8.02 -10.34
CA CYS A 241 -1.41 7.80 -9.58
C CYS A 241 -2.49 8.81 -10.08
N PRO A 242 -2.98 8.67 -11.33
CA PRO A 242 -3.76 9.70 -12.00
C PRO A 242 -5.14 9.93 -11.37
N LYS A 243 -5.58 9.03 -10.50
CA LYS A 243 -6.89 9.08 -9.83
C LYS A 243 -6.78 9.41 -8.35
N LEU A 244 -5.57 9.58 -7.81
CA LEU A 244 -5.38 9.83 -6.39
C LEU A 244 -5.92 11.22 -6.01
N GLU A 245 -7.04 11.24 -5.29
CA GLU A 245 -7.75 12.47 -4.90
C GLU A 245 -7.40 12.90 -3.49
N THR A 246 -7.13 11.95 -2.58
CA THR A 246 -6.88 12.24 -1.18
C THR A 246 -5.70 11.47 -0.60
N ILE A 247 -4.88 12.18 0.19
CA ILE A 247 -3.79 11.61 1.00
C ILE A 247 -4.01 12.04 2.44
N THR A 248 -4.07 11.07 3.36
CA THR A 248 -4.13 11.32 4.80
C THR A 248 -2.95 10.63 5.47
N LEU A 249 -2.12 11.41 6.14
CA LEU A 249 -1.03 10.92 6.99
C LEU A 249 -1.43 11.11 8.44
N GLY A 250 -1.45 10.04 9.22
CA GLY A 250 -1.82 10.03 10.62
C GLY A 250 -0.71 10.57 11.53
N ASP A 251 -1.01 10.67 12.82
CA ASP A 251 -0.10 11.27 13.81
C ASP A 251 1.14 10.42 14.11
N ASN A 252 1.15 9.14 13.73
CA ASN A 252 2.31 8.27 13.88
C ASN A 252 3.32 8.41 12.73
N VAL A 253 2.97 9.07 11.64
CA VAL A 253 3.91 9.38 10.54
C VAL A 253 4.86 10.49 11.00
N VAL A 254 6.18 10.19 11.05
CA VAL A 254 7.19 11.16 11.51
C VAL A 254 7.85 11.89 10.34
N THR A 255 8.18 11.17 9.26
CA THR A 255 8.88 11.75 8.11
C THR A 255 8.18 11.34 6.82
N VAL A 256 7.91 12.33 5.97
CA VAL A 256 7.53 12.08 4.58
C VAL A 256 8.78 12.20 3.73
N GLY A 257 9.39 11.06 3.38
CA GLY A 257 10.67 11.01 2.70
C GLY A 257 10.61 11.55 1.27
N ASP A 258 11.78 11.79 0.69
CA ASP A 258 11.92 12.31 -0.67
C ASP A 258 11.15 11.45 -1.67
N PHE A 259 10.38 12.09 -2.54
CA PHE A 259 9.63 11.46 -3.62
C PHE A 259 8.58 10.42 -3.16
N ALA A 260 8.10 10.49 -1.92
CA ALA A 260 7.13 9.51 -1.38
C ALA A 260 5.89 9.36 -2.26
N PHE A 261 5.40 10.45 -2.85
CA PHE A 261 4.27 10.50 -3.77
C PHE A 261 4.67 11.13 -5.11
N ASP A 262 5.98 11.04 -5.50
CA ASP A 262 6.49 11.66 -6.73
C ASP A 262 5.81 11.09 -7.97
N ALA A 263 4.85 11.84 -8.46
CA ALA A 263 4.29 11.68 -9.77
C ALA A 263 4.64 12.94 -10.58
N ARG A 264 5.91 13.09 -10.98
CA ARG A 264 6.42 14.30 -11.71
C ARG A 264 5.58 14.73 -12.89
N GLU A 265 4.57 13.97 -13.27
CA GLU A 265 3.70 14.25 -14.39
C GLU A 265 2.20 14.17 -14.09
N ASP A 266 1.71 13.62 -12.95
CA ASP A 266 0.27 13.59 -12.71
C ASP A 266 -0.21 13.28 -11.26
N LEU A 267 -0.06 14.24 -10.34
CA LEU A 267 -0.93 14.35 -9.15
C LEU A 267 -2.05 15.35 -9.39
N SER A 268 -2.45 15.53 -10.65
CA SER A 268 -3.46 16.53 -11.00
C SER A 268 -4.84 16.26 -10.41
N SER A 269 -5.14 15.00 -10.04
CA SER A 269 -6.38 14.66 -9.34
C SER A 269 -6.36 14.98 -7.85
N LEU A 270 -5.18 15.22 -7.25
CA LEU A 270 -5.05 15.42 -5.80
C LEU A 270 -5.68 16.75 -5.37
N THR A 271 -6.74 16.66 -4.59
CA THR A 271 -7.50 17.80 -4.07
C THR A 271 -7.30 18.03 -2.59
N SER A 272 -6.88 17.01 -1.84
CA SER A 272 -6.73 17.06 -0.39
C SER A 272 -5.48 16.32 0.11
N VAL A 273 -4.71 17.00 0.95
CA VAL A 273 -3.60 16.45 1.73
C VAL A 273 -3.82 16.80 3.19
N THR A 274 -3.88 15.78 4.04
CA THR A 274 -3.91 15.92 5.50
C THR A 274 -2.61 15.40 6.08
N LEU A 275 -1.93 16.20 6.87
CA LEU A 275 -0.70 15.87 7.57
C LEU A 275 -0.99 15.75 9.06
N GLY A 276 -0.66 14.62 9.67
CA GLY A 276 -0.80 14.40 11.11
C GLY A 276 0.19 15.21 11.94
N ALA A 277 -0.14 15.40 13.22
CA ALA A 277 0.65 16.21 14.15
C ALA A 277 2.03 15.58 14.49
N GLY A 278 2.30 14.35 14.09
CA GLY A 278 3.61 13.71 14.25
C GLY A 278 4.61 14.04 13.16
N VAL A 279 4.18 14.58 12.00
CA VAL A 279 5.07 14.85 10.87
C VAL A 279 6.05 15.99 11.21
N THR A 280 7.35 15.69 11.18
CA THR A 280 8.43 16.65 11.47
C THR A 280 9.11 17.18 10.22
N ASP A 281 9.14 16.39 9.14
CA ASP A 281 9.81 16.73 7.91
C ASP A 281 9.00 16.30 6.67
N ILE A 282 8.96 17.20 5.69
CA ILE A 282 8.42 16.94 4.35
C ILE A 282 9.60 16.98 3.38
N GLY A 283 9.87 15.85 2.73
CA GLY A 283 11.01 15.66 1.83
C GLY A 283 10.92 16.41 0.50
N THR A 284 11.88 16.13 -0.34
CA THR A 284 12.00 16.72 -1.69
C THR A 284 10.93 16.17 -2.63
N ASN A 285 10.24 17.05 -3.38
CA ASN A 285 9.26 16.70 -4.43
C ASN A 285 8.14 15.76 -3.97
N VAL A 286 7.75 15.77 -2.70
CA VAL A 286 6.76 14.81 -2.15
C VAL A 286 5.43 14.91 -2.85
N PHE A 287 4.90 16.14 -3.04
CA PHE A 287 3.60 16.43 -3.67
C PHE A 287 3.76 17.31 -4.93
N ALA A 288 4.88 17.18 -5.62
CA ALA A 288 5.12 17.93 -6.86
C ALA A 288 4.07 17.56 -7.92
N GLY A 289 3.47 18.57 -8.57
CA GLY A 289 2.43 18.37 -9.57
C GLY A 289 0.99 18.34 -9.02
N ALA A 290 0.76 18.53 -7.71
CA ALA A 290 -0.57 18.59 -7.10
C ALA A 290 -1.33 19.87 -7.52
N SER A 291 -1.62 20.02 -8.81
CA SER A 291 -2.16 21.24 -9.42
C SER A 291 -3.60 21.57 -8.99
N ASN A 292 -4.37 20.58 -8.52
CA ASN A 292 -5.73 20.75 -8.02
C ASN A 292 -5.85 20.93 -6.49
N LEU A 293 -4.72 20.92 -5.78
CA LEU A 293 -4.72 21.18 -4.32
C LEU A 293 -5.13 22.64 -4.05
N VAL A 294 -6.22 22.84 -3.32
CA VAL A 294 -6.79 24.17 -3.06
C VAL A 294 -6.34 24.74 -1.74
N SER A 295 -6.22 23.90 -0.72
CA SER A 295 -5.81 24.29 0.63
C SER A 295 -4.80 23.32 1.19
N LEU A 296 -3.88 23.85 2.02
CA LEU A 296 -2.86 23.06 2.69
C LEU A 296 -2.61 23.62 4.09
N THR A 297 -2.60 22.73 5.07
CA THR A 297 -2.18 23.03 6.43
C THR A 297 -0.92 22.23 6.76
N ILE A 298 0.14 22.94 7.10
CA ILE A 298 1.38 22.36 7.62
C ILE A 298 1.29 22.39 9.15
N PRO A 299 1.37 21.24 9.84
CA PRO A 299 1.30 21.17 11.30
C PRO A 299 2.46 21.89 12.00
N ASP A 300 2.24 22.24 13.27
CA ASP A 300 3.27 22.90 14.11
C ASP A 300 4.51 22.04 14.34
N SER A 301 4.40 20.73 14.21
CA SER A 301 5.50 19.76 14.32
C SER A 301 6.50 19.81 13.18
N VAL A 302 6.10 20.31 12.00
CA VAL A 302 6.95 20.33 10.80
C VAL A 302 8.02 21.42 10.94
N ALA A 303 9.27 20.97 10.97
CA ALA A 303 10.43 21.86 11.01
C ALA A 303 10.91 22.27 9.60
N ARG A 304 10.68 21.44 8.59
CA ARG A 304 11.22 21.66 7.23
C ARG A 304 10.26 21.21 6.14
N ILE A 305 10.14 22.08 5.11
CA ILE A 305 9.51 21.76 3.82
C ILE A 305 10.62 21.63 2.77
N GLY A 306 10.78 20.43 2.18
CA GLY A 306 11.83 20.10 1.23
C GLY A 306 11.72 20.79 -0.12
N SER A 307 12.79 20.68 -0.91
CA SER A 307 12.87 21.30 -2.23
C SER A 307 11.79 20.78 -3.17
N GLY A 308 11.04 21.68 -3.81
CA GLY A 308 10.00 21.33 -4.76
C GLY A 308 8.81 20.56 -4.15
N ALA A 309 8.67 20.48 -2.82
CA ALA A 309 7.70 19.62 -2.16
C ALA A 309 6.26 19.82 -2.66
N PHE A 310 5.86 21.04 -2.97
CA PHE A 310 4.55 21.41 -3.52
C PHE A 310 4.68 22.19 -4.84
N GLN A 311 5.73 21.91 -5.60
CA GLN A 311 5.95 22.52 -6.91
C GLN A 311 4.76 22.28 -7.84
N GLY A 312 4.24 23.32 -8.47
CA GLY A 312 3.13 23.23 -9.41
C GLY A 312 1.74 23.15 -8.77
N ALA A 313 1.59 23.46 -7.49
CA ALA A 313 0.29 23.58 -6.82
C ALA A 313 -0.44 24.87 -7.28
N THR A 314 -0.82 24.91 -8.56
CA THR A 314 -1.31 26.13 -9.22
C THR A 314 -2.65 26.64 -8.67
N ARG A 315 -3.49 25.77 -8.11
CA ARG A 315 -4.79 26.15 -7.52
C ARG A 315 -4.74 26.37 -6.01
N LEU A 316 -3.55 26.31 -5.38
CA LEU A 316 -3.41 26.54 -3.94
C LEU A 316 -3.73 28.01 -3.63
N THR A 317 -4.85 28.23 -2.94
CA THR A 317 -5.33 29.57 -2.54
C THR A 317 -5.11 29.82 -1.05
N SER A 318 -5.08 28.75 -0.23
CA SER A 318 -4.94 28.84 1.24
C SER A 318 -3.78 27.96 1.70
N LEU A 319 -2.78 28.60 2.32
CA LEU A 319 -1.62 27.93 2.92
C LEU A 319 -1.48 28.39 4.37
N THR A 320 -1.61 27.44 5.29
CA THR A 320 -1.33 27.64 6.71
C THR A 320 -0.01 26.97 7.05
N LEU A 321 0.91 27.71 7.63
CA LEU A 321 2.22 27.21 8.06
C LEU A 321 2.26 27.11 9.59
N GLY A 322 2.65 25.94 10.10
CA GLY A 322 2.77 25.66 11.51
C GLY A 322 3.86 26.47 12.21
N ALA A 323 3.68 26.72 13.50
CA ALA A 323 4.56 27.56 14.32
C ALA A 323 5.97 26.97 14.54
N GLY A 324 6.20 25.69 14.27
CA GLY A 324 7.52 25.04 14.37
C GLY A 324 8.38 25.11 13.11
N LEU A 325 7.88 25.69 12.01
CA LEU A 325 8.57 25.67 10.73
C LEU A 325 9.81 26.58 10.74
N LEU A 326 10.98 25.98 10.46
CA LEU A 326 12.29 26.65 10.44
C LEU A 326 12.77 26.94 9.01
N GLU A 327 12.44 26.07 8.06
CA GLU A 327 12.96 26.16 6.68
C GLU A 327 11.88 25.84 5.64
N ILE A 328 11.76 26.73 4.65
CA ILE A 328 11.11 26.46 3.37
C ILE A 328 12.23 26.35 2.32
N ALA A 329 12.50 25.15 1.83
CA ALA A 329 13.61 24.90 0.93
C ALA A 329 13.35 25.43 -0.50
N SER A 330 14.35 25.30 -1.39
CA SER A 330 14.30 25.83 -2.74
C SER A 330 13.12 25.28 -3.53
N SER A 331 12.42 26.17 -4.27
CA SER A 331 11.30 25.81 -5.17
C SER A 331 10.10 25.14 -4.48
N ALA A 332 10.00 25.16 -3.15
CA ALA A 332 8.99 24.41 -2.39
C ALA A 332 7.56 24.66 -2.88
N PHE A 333 7.21 25.90 -3.23
CA PHE A 333 5.91 26.34 -3.74
C PHE A 333 6.03 27.04 -5.11
N ILE A 334 7.03 26.69 -5.91
CA ILE A 334 7.21 27.27 -7.24
C ILE A 334 5.96 27.03 -8.09
N GLY A 335 5.41 28.09 -8.68
CA GLY A 335 4.22 28.02 -9.52
C GLY A 335 2.89 27.99 -8.75
N ALA A 336 2.85 28.32 -7.46
CA ALA A 336 1.60 28.48 -6.70
C ALA A 336 0.87 29.79 -7.11
N THR A 337 0.43 29.84 -8.36
CA THR A 337 -0.08 31.04 -9.01
C THR A 337 -1.36 31.63 -8.39
N SER A 338 -2.15 30.80 -7.72
CA SER A 338 -3.41 31.21 -7.07
C SER A 338 -3.25 31.66 -5.60
N LEU A 339 -2.04 31.55 -5.02
CA LEU A 339 -1.80 31.90 -3.62
C LEU A 339 -1.86 33.42 -3.45
N THR A 340 -2.84 33.90 -2.67
CA THR A 340 -3.08 35.35 -2.50
C THR A 340 -2.38 35.94 -1.30
N SER A 341 -2.15 35.13 -0.28
CA SER A 341 -1.47 35.52 0.95
C SER A 341 -0.80 34.33 1.61
N VAL A 342 0.26 34.56 2.35
CA VAL A 342 0.90 33.61 3.24
C VAL A 342 1.36 34.29 4.51
N THR A 343 1.07 33.69 5.68
CA THR A 343 1.62 34.11 6.95
C THR A 343 2.81 33.25 7.28
N LEU A 344 3.97 33.87 7.39
CA LEU A 344 5.21 33.17 7.76
C LEU A 344 5.31 33.14 9.30
N PRO A 345 5.60 31.98 9.91
CA PRO A 345 5.69 31.87 11.37
C PRO A 345 6.97 32.52 11.90
N ASP A 346 6.91 32.97 13.16
CA ASP A 346 8.01 33.64 13.87
C ASP A 346 9.24 32.73 14.09
N SER A 347 9.12 31.43 13.89
CA SER A 347 10.20 30.44 13.94
C SER A 347 11.03 30.39 12.66
N LEU A 348 10.51 30.90 11.53
CA LEU A 348 11.11 30.69 10.21
C LEU A 348 12.42 31.44 10.06
N THR A 349 13.49 30.71 9.77
CA THR A 349 14.86 31.26 9.61
C THR A 349 15.33 31.31 8.16
N THR A 350 14.79 30.44 7.31
CA THR A 350 15.31 30.29 5.93
C THR A 350 14.20 30.12 4.91
N ILE A 351 14.27 30.91 3.84
CA ILE A 351 13.49 30.75 2.62
C ILE A 351 14.47 30.49 1.47
N GLY A 352 14.35 29.35 0.81
CA GLY A 352 15.24 28.91 -0.27
C GLY A 352 15.01 29.67 -1.58
N SER A 353 15.93 29.45 -2.52
CA SER A 353 15.83 30.06 -3.87
C SER A 353 14.57 29.59 -4.59
N ASN A 354 13.87 30.49 -5.27
CA ASN A 354 12.63 30.24 -6.00
C ASN A 354 11.49 29.64 -5.14
N ALA A 355 11.52 29.77 -3.84
CA ALA A 355 10.55 29.10 -2.95
C ALA A 355 9.08 29.41 -3.30
N PHE A 356 8.77 30.65 -3.67
CA PHE A 356 7.46 31.12 -4.14
C PHE A 356 7.56 31.76 -5.54
N TYR A 357 8.53 31.32 -6.37
CA TYR A 357 8.68 31.82 -7.74
C TYR A 357 7.39 31.58 -8.54
N GLY A 358 6.88 32.61 -9.18
CA GLY A 358 5.65 32.54 -9.97
C GLY A 358 4.36 32.55 -9.12
N ALA A 359 4.40 32.92 -7.85
CA ALA A 359 3.20 33.14 -7.04
C ALA A 359 2.56 34.51 -7.39
N THR A 360 2.09 34.63 -8.64
CA THR A 360 1.66 35.90 -9.25
C THR A 360 0.42 36.54 -8.61
N SER A 361 -0.35 35.81 -7.81
CA SER A 361 -1.48 36.35 -7.06
C SER A 361 -1.11 36.84 -5.66
N LEU A 362 0.13 36.65 -5.21
CA LEU A 362 0.58 36.99 -3.88
C LEU A 362 0.77 38.52 -3.77
N THR A 363 -0.09 39.17 -2.96
CA THR A 363 -0.14 40.64 -2.88
C THR A 363 0.68 41.21 -1.74
N SER A 364 0.90 40.45 -0.68
CA SER A 364 1.67 40.87 0.49
C SER A 364 2.25 39.69 1.25
N VAL A 365 3.43 39.88 1.82
CA VAL A 365 4.09 38.91 2.72
C VAL A 365 4.74 39.74 3.85
N THR A 366 4.47 39.35 5.10
CA THR A 366 5.22 39.86 6.24
C THR A 366 6.35 38.89 6.56
N LEU A 367 7.56 39.40 6.58
CA LEU A 367 8.74 38.58 6.93
C LEU A 367 8.94 38.64 8.46
N PRO A 368 9.15 37.47 9.12
CA PRO A 368 9.39 37.44 10.56
C PRO A 368 10.80 37.94 10.92
N ASP A 369 10.96 38.47 12.14
CA ASP A 369 12.26 38.98 12.63
C ASP A 369 13.34 37.86 12.77
N SER A 370 12.93 36.61 12.87
CA SER A 370 13.79 35.43 12.91
C SER A 370 14.46 35.10 11.58
N LEU A 371 13.98 35.67 10.46
CA LEU A 371 14.44 35.30 9.13
C LEU A 371 15.85 35.81 8.86
N THR A 372 16.77 34.87 8.63
CA THR A 372 18.20 35.17 8.40
C THR A 372 18.60 35.02 6.93
N THR A 373 17.83 34.24 6.15
CA THR A 373 18.19 33.93 4.77
C THR A 373 16.96 33.95 3.85
N ILE A 374 17.08 34.68 2.74
CA ILE A 374 16.14 34.63 1.61
C ILE A 374 16.96 34.33 0.35
N GLY A 375 16.65 33.20 -0.30
CA GLY A 375 17.30 32.75 -1.52
C GLY A 375 16.97 33.59 -2.75
N SER A 376 17.74 33.43 -3.82
CA SER A 376 17.54 34.13 -5.09
C SER A 376 16.15 33.84 -5.66
N ASN A 377 15.47 34.89 -6.15
CA ASN A 377 14.15 34.81 -6.78
C ASN A 377 13.04 34.19 -5.88
N ALA A 378 13.20 34.21 -4.55
CA ALA A 378 12.26 33.53 -3.64
C ALA A 378 10.80 33.96 -3.85
N PHE A 379 10.56 35.23 -4.22
CA PHE A 379 9.24 35.81 -4.49
C PHE A 379 9.17 36.49 -5.87
N TYR A 380 9.91 35.96 -6.87
CA TYR A 380 9.88 36.52 -8.23
C TYR A 380 8.57 36.16 -8.94
N GLY A 381 7.86 37.17 -9.47
CA GLY A 381 6.63 37.00 -10.27
C GLY A 381 5.57 38.03 -9.96
#